data_9ed6b47a1090c8d39e2ebb91eb7807bf
#
_entry.id   9ed6b47a1090c8d39e2ebb91eb7807bf
#
_cell.length_a   1.000
_cell.length_b   1.000
_cell.length_c   1.000
_cell.angle_alpha   90.00
_cell.angle_beta   90.00
_cell.angle_gamma   90.00
#
_symmetry.space_group_name_H-M   'P 1'
#
loop_
_entity.id
_entity.type
_entity.pdbx_description
1 polymer ?
#
loop_
_entity_poly.entity_id
_entity_poly.type
_entity_poly.pdbx_seq_one_letter_code
_entity_poly.pdbx_strand_id
1 'polypeptide(L)'
;KFVIQIFAALFLPLCNLMISDLNGLFGIHQIPIWAGYVLTVVLILVIVNAINLIDGIDGLSSGLCILILTAYAVLLSKNHAIASLNTAIVGSLIVFWFFNVFGKVGGLKIFMGDAGSLFLGYVCAYMSIKSLMRPIAPVDCGEEQMMISITLLLIPVLDVVRVALQRR
;
A
#
# COMPACT_ATOMS: atom_id res chain seq x y z
N LYS A 1 19.83 -2.04 -2.59
CA LYS A 1 18.37 -2.20 -2.57
C LYS A 1 17.72 -1.07 -1.76
N PHE A 2 18.09 -0.88 -0.50
CA PHE A 2 17.48 0.13 0.40
C PHE A 2 17.64 1.59 -0.10
N VAL A 3 18.81 1.95 -0.62
CA VAL A 3 19.07 3.28 -1.18
C VAL A 3 18.10 3.63 -2.32
N ILE A 4 17.85 2.69 -3.23
CA ILE A 4 16.91 2.88 -4.35
C ILE A 4 15.48 3.07 -3.83
N GLN A 5 15.08 2.33 -2.80
CA GLN A 5 13.77 2.48 -2.15
C GLN A 5 13.60 3.87 -1.54
N ILE A 6 14.65 4.41 -0.88
CA ILE A 6 14.63 5.77 -0.33
C ILE A 6 14.45 6.80 -1.44
N PHE A 7 15.19 6.70 -2.54
CA PHE A 7 15.03 7.60 -3.68
C PHE A 7 13.61 7.53 -4.25
N ALA A 8 13.06 6.32 -4.45
CA ALA A 8 11.69 6.15 -4.91
C ALA A 8 10.66 6.73 -3.92
N ALA A 9 10.88 6.53 -2.61
CA ALA A 9 9.99 7.06 -1.58
C ALA A 9 10.00 8.59 -1.51
N LEU A 10 11.14 9.24 -1.77
CA LEU A 10 11.25 10.69 -1.81
C LEU A 10 10.50 11.32 -3.00
N PHE A 11 10.28 10.56 -4.06
CA PHE A 11 9.61 11.09 -5.26
C PHE A 11 8.18 11.56 -4.99
N LEU A 12 7.40 10.85 -4.17
CA LEU A 12 6.02 11.24 -3.86
C LEU A 12 5.92 12.57 -3.12
N PRO A 13 6.64 12.80 -2.00
CA PRO A 13 6.62 14.09 -1.33
C PRO A 13 7.12 15.24 -2.22
N LEU A 14 8.12 15.01 -3.06
CA LEU A 14 8.61 16.01 -4.02
C LEU A 14 7.54 16.41 -5.06
N CYS A 15 6.61 15.51 -5.38
CA CYS A 15 5.44 15.80 -6.21
C CYS A 15 4.25 16.38 -5.41
N ASN A 16 4.47 16.88 -4.19
CA ASN A 16 3.44 17.37 -3.27
C ASN A 16 2.40 16.30 -2.87
N LEU A 17 2.76 15.01 -3.00
CA LEU A 17 1.97 13.89 -2.54
C LEU A 17 2.48 13.45 -1.16
N MET A 18 2.06 14.16 -0.14
CA MET A 18 2.48 13.94 1.25
C MET A 18 1.29 14.00 2.21
N ILE A 19 1.43 13.35 3.35
CA ILE A 19 0.47 13.42 4.44
C ILE A 19 0.65 14.77 5.12
N SER A 20 -0.32 15.68 4.97
CA SER A 20 -0.30 17.02 5.57
C SER A 20 -1.29 17.16 6.71
N ASP A 21 -2.27 16.28 6.78
CA ASP A 21 -3.32 16.27 7.79
C ASP A 21 -3.52 14.83 8.31
N LEU A 22 -3.66 14.67 9.61
CA LEU A 22 -3.99 13.41 10.25
C LEU A 22 -5.50 13.28 10.49
N ASN A 23 -6.31 14.17 9.91
CA ASN A 23 -7.77 14.14 9.94
C ASN A 23 -8.36 13.88 11.35
N GLY A 24 -7.74 14.45 12.39
CA GLY A 24 -8.21 14.27 13.77
C GLY A 24 -7.66 13.05 14.51
N LEU A 25 -6.81 12.21 13.89
CA LEU A 25 -6.20 11.08 14.58
C LEU A 25 -5.40 11.56 15.80
N PHE A 26 -5.73 11.03 16.99
CA PHE A 26 -5.18 11.48 18.28
C PHE A 26 -5.42 12.98 18.58
N GLY A 27 -6.42 13.60 17.95
CA GLY A 27 -6.69 15.05 18.08
C GLY A 27 -5.73 15.94 17.28
N ILE A 28 -4.89 15.35 16.42
CA ILE A 28 -3.94 16.07 15.58
C ILE A 28 -4.55 16.24 14.20
N HIS A 29 -4.69 17.48 13.74
CA HIS A 29 -5.13 17.80 12.40
C HIS A 29 -3.92 18.10 11.52
N GLN A 30 -3.48 19.33 11.48
CA GLN A 30 -2.36 19.72 10.62
C GLN A 30 -1.02 19.39 11.23
N ILE A 31 -0.11 18.84 10.42
CA ILE A 31 1.27 18.57 10.79
C ILE A 31 2.24 19.51 10.04
N PRO A 32 3.38 19.86 10.64
CA PRO A 32 4.40 20.64 9.96
C PRO A 32 4.87 19.95 8.68
N ILE A 33 5.16 20.72 7.64
CA ILE A 33 5.54 20.20 6.32
C ILE A 33 6.70 19.20 6.41
N TRP A 34 7.74 19.51 7.20
CA TRP A 34 8.88 18.61 7.38
C TRP A 34 8.48 17.26 8.00
N ALA A 35 7.54 17.27 8.96
CA ALA A 35 7.04 16.05 9.58
C ALA A 35 6.19 15.24 8.58
N GLY A 36 5.39 15.90 7.73
CA GLY A 36 4.67 15.28 6.63
C GLY A 36 5.58 14.56 5.64
N TYR A 37 6.72 15.18 5.28
CA TYR A 37 7.74 14.54 4.43
C TYR A 37 8.30 13.27 5.07
N VAL A 38 8.75 13.36 6.32
CA VAL A 38 9.34 12.23 7.04
C VAL A 38 8.30 11.10 7.19
N LEU A 39 7.10 11.43 7.62
CA LEU A 39 6.02 10.46 7.83
C LEU A 39 5.67 9.74 6.52
N THR A 40 5.56 10.47 5.42
CA THR A 40 5.25 9.89 4.10
C THR A 40 6.34 8.92 3.64
N VAL A 41 7.63 9.32 3.74
CA VAL A 41 8.75 8.47 3.36
C VAL A 41 8.81 7.20 4.22
N VAL A 42 8.67 7.35 5.54
CA VAL A 42 8.66 6.21 6.47
C VAL A 42 7.51 5.27 6.15
N LEU A 43 6.30 5.78 5.93
CA LEU A 43 5.14 4.98 5.57
C LEU A 43 5.38 4.16 4.29
N ILE A 44 5.91 4.80 3.24
CA ILE A 44 6.23 4.12 1.98
C ILE A 44 7.23 2.99 2.22
N LEU A 45 8.33 3.28 2.92
CA LEU A 45 9.37 2.29 3.21
C LEU A 45 8.83 1.10 4.02
N VAL A 46 8.00 1.36 5.02
CA VAL A 46 7.38 0.31 5.84
C VAL A 46 6.50 -0.58 4.98
N ILE A 47 5.58 -0.01 4.17
CA ILE A 47 4.64 -0.78 3.34
C ILE A 47 5.38 -1.57 2.27
N VAL A 48 6.33 -0.95 1.57
CA VAL A 48 7.13 -1.60 0.51
C VAL A 48 7.89 -2.80 1.06
N ASN A 49 8.55 -2.64 2.20
CA ASN A 49 9.29 -3.75 2.81
C ASN A 49 8.35 -4.79 3.43
N ALA A 50 7.19 -4.38 3.95
CA ALA A 50 6.17 -5.29 4.46
C ALA A 50 5.68 -6.25 3.37
N ILE A 51 5.25 -5.73 2.23
CA ILE A 51 4.75 -6.54 1.12
C ILE A 51 5.86 -7.42 0.53
N ASN A 52 7.08 -6.91 0.43
CA ASN A 52 8.23 -7.70 -0.03
C ASN A 52 8.56 -8.86 0.94
N LEU A 53 8.40 -8.65 2.24
CA LEU A 53 8.66 -9.70 3.23
C LEU A 53 7.60 -10.81 3.20
N ILE A 54 6.32 -10.44 2.98
CA ILE A 54 5.17 -11.35 2.88
C ILE A 54 5.23 -12.20 1.59
N ASP A 55 5.90 -11.73 0.54
CA ASP A 55 6.02 -12.42 -0.75
C ASP A 55 6.72 -13.77 -0.69
N GLY A 56 7.32 -14.12 0.45
CA GLY A 56 7.87 -15.45 0.68
C GLY A 56 6.83 -16.58 0.79
N ILE A 57 5.53 -16.28 0.87
CA ILE A 57 4.43 -17.25 0.97
C ILE A 57 3.57 -17.16 -0.29
N ASP A 58 3.42 -18.29 -1.00
CA ASP A 58 2.64 -18.37 -2.24
C ASP A 58 1.21 -17.80 -2.06
N GLY A 59 0.83 -16.86 -2.90
CA GLY A 59 -0.50 -16.28 -2.94
C GLY A 59 -0.82 -15.26 -1.83
N LEU A 60 -0.03 -15.16 -0.77
CA LEU A 60 -0.35 -14.30 0.37
C LEU A 60 -0.15 -12.82 0.00
N SER A 61 1.01 -12.47 -0.53
CA SER A 61 1.33 -11.09 -0.94
C SER A 61 0.37 -10.59 -2.02
N SER A 62 0.18 -11.36 -3.09
CA SER A 62 -0.73 -11.00 -4.18
C SER A 62 -2.20 -10.96 -3.74
N GLY A 63 -2.65 -11.91 -2.92
CA GLY A 63 -4.00 -11.91 -2.36
C GLY A 63 -4.27 -10.69 -1.49
N LEU A 64 -3.33 -10.32 -0.63
CA LEU A 64 -3.42 -9.12 0.20
C LEU A 64 -3.44 -7.85 -0.63
N CYS A 65 -2.58 -7.75 -1.66
CA CYS A 65 -2.59 -6.61 -2.58
C CYS A 65 -3.91 -6.50 -3.35
N ILE A 66 -4.52 -7.61 -3.78
CA ILE A 66 -5.84 -7.63 -4.41
C ILE A 66 -6.89 -7.02 -3.47
N LEU A 67 -6.92 -7.42 -2.20
CA LEU A 67 -7.86 -6.89 -1.21
C LEU A 67 -7.66 -5.39 -1.00
N ILE A 68 -6.42 -4.96 -0.75
CA ILE A 68 -6.08 -3.55 -0.51
C ILE A 68 -6.43 -2.68 -1.72
N LEU A 69 -6.02 -3.08 -2.93
CA LEU A 69 -6.25 -2.29 -4.14
C LEU A 69 -7.71 -2.27 -4.55
N THR A 70 -8.47 -3.35 -4.30
CA THR A 70 -9.92 -3.39 -4.54
C THR A 70 -10.64 -2.41 -3.59
N ALA A 71 -10.27 -2.39 -2.31
CA ALA A 71 -10.80 -1.43 -1.35
C ALA A 71 -10.51 0.02 -1.80
N TYR A 72 -9.29 0.33 -2.22
CA TYR A 72 -8.96 1.67 -2.73
C TYR A 72 -9.64 1.97 -4.08
N ALA A 73 -9.90 0.99 -4.93
CA ALA A 73 -10.67 1.21 -6.16
C ALA A 73 -12.11 1.68 -5.85
N VAL A 74 -12.73 1.12 -4.81
CA VAL A 74 -14.04 1.54 -4.33
C VAL A 74 -13.97 2.92 -3.67
N LEU A 75 -13.04 3.11 -2.74
CA LEU A 75 -12.86 4.37 -2.00
C LEU A 75 -12.55 5.55 -2.93
N LEU A 76 -11.73 5.35 -3.95
CA LEU A 76 -11.31 6.38 -4.91
C LEU A 76 -12.14 6.36 -6.20
N SER A 77 -13.29 5.71 -6.21
CA SER A 77 -14.14 5.51 -7.40
C SER A 77 -14.56 6.82 -8.11
N LYS A 78 -14.67 7.93 -7.37
CA LYS A 78 -14.93 9.25 -7.94
C LYS A 78 -13.81 9.76 -8.86
N ASN A 79 -12.60 9.22 -8.72
CA ASN A 79 -11.49 9.52 -9.63
C ASN A 79 -11.33 8.37 -10.62
N HIS A 80 -11.99 8.48 -11.78
CA HIS A 80 -12.02 7.44 -12.80
C HIS A 80 -10.64 6.95 -13.24
N ALA A 81 -9.64 7.84 -13.32
CA ALA A 81 -8.29 7.46 -13.70
C ALA A 81 -7.61 6.55 -12.66
N ILE A 82 -7.78 6.87 -11.38
CA ILE A 82 -7.22 6.05 -10.28
C ILE A 82 -7.99 4.74 -10.14
N ALA A 83 -9.32 4.79 -10.24
CA ALA A 83 -10.16 3.59 -10.15
C ALA A 83 -9.85 2.61 -11.30
N SER A 84 -9.71 3.08 -12.54
CA SER A 84 -9.35 2.23 -13.69
C SER A 84 -7.93 1.67 -13.56
N LEU A 85 -6.96 2.45 -13.08
CA LEU A 85 -5.61 1.96 -12.81
C LEU A 85 -5.63 0.82 -11.78
N ASN A 86 -6.33 1.01 -10.65
CA ASN A 86 -6.46 -0.02 -9.62
C ASN A 86 -7.14 -1.28 -10.15
N THR A 87 -8.22 -1.12 -10.91
CA THR A 87 -8.95 -2.26 -11.49
C THR A 87 -8.08 -3.05 -12.48
N ALA A 88 -7.27 -2.37 -13.29
CA ALA A 88 -6.33 -3.02 -14.20
C ALA A 88 -5.27 -3.82 -13.45
N ILE A 89 -4.70 -3.24 -12.38
CA ILE A 89 -3.70 -3.94 -11.54
C ILE A 89 -4.35 -5.14 -10.84
N VAL A 90 -5.53 -4.98 -10.26
CA VAL A 90 -6.27 -6.07 -9.61
C VAL A 90 -6.58 -7.20 -10.59
N GLY A 91 -7.04 -6.88 -11.81
CA GLY A 91 -7.28 -7.87 -12.85
C GLY A 91 -6.04 -8.70 -13.21
N SER A 92 -4.89 -8.05 -13.36
CA SER A 92 -3.62 -8.74 -13.63
C SER A 92 -3.14 -9.56 -12.43
N LEU A 93 -3.35 -9.06 -11.21
CA LEU A 93 -2.99 -9.78 -9.98
C LEU A 93 -3.83 -11.02 -9.73
N ILE A 94 -5.12 -11.03 -10.10
CA ILE A 94 -5.99 -12.20 -9.97
C ILE A 94 -5.45 -13.36 -10.84
N VAL A 95 -5.05 -13.06 -12.09
CA VAL A 95 -4.44 -14.05 -12.98
C VAL A 95 -3.10 -14.53 -12.41
N PHE A 96 -2.25 -13.61 -11.99
CA PHE A 96 -0.98 -13.95 -11.34
C PHE A 96 -1.19 -14.84 -10.11
N TRP A 97 -2.11 -14.48 -9.22
CA TRP A 97 -2.43 -15.22 -8.01
C TRP A 97 -2.83 -16.66 -8.32
N PHE A 98 -3.66 -16.85 -9.35
CA PHE A 98 -4.09 -18.18 -9.78
C PHE A 98 -2.89 -19.06 -10.17
N PHE A 99 -1.99 -18.57 -11.00
CA PHE A 99 -0.80 -19.31 -11.42
C PHE A 99 0.23 -19.48 -10.30
N ASN A 100 0.34 -18.50 -9.40
CA ASN A 100 1.25 -18.58 -8.25
C ASN A 100 0.81 -19.68 -7.25
N VAL A 101 -0.50 -19.79 -6.98
CA VAL A 101 -1.05 -20.76 -6.01
C VAL A 101 -1.22 -22.14 -6.64
N PHE A 102 -1.84 -22.22 -7.81
CA PHE A 102 -2.26 -23.48 -8.43
C PHE A 102 -1.33 -23.98 -9.56
N GLY A 103 -0.37 -23.19 -10.00
CA GLY A 103 0.51 -23.51 -11.11
C GLY A 103 1.45 -24.69 -10.89
N LYS A 104 1.55 -25.23 -9.66
CA LYS A 104 2.40 -26.39 -9.33
C LYS A 104 2.05 -27.64 -10.16
N VAL A 105 0.76 -27.89 -10.39
CA VAL A 105 0.26 -29.10 -11.05
C VAL A 105 0.63 -29.18 -12.54
N GLY A 106 0.86 -28.04 -13.20
CA GLY A 106 1.16 -27.99 -14.64
C GLY A 106 2.59 -27.51 -14.97
N GLY A 107 3.45 -27.30 -13.98
CA GLY A 107 4.78 -26.70 -14.22
C GLY A 107 4.74 -25.23 -14.61
N LEU A 108 3.57 -24.57 -14.45
CA LEU A 108 3.30 -23.18 -14.83
C LEU A 108 3.39 -22.22 -13.63
N LYS A 109 4.01 -22.65 -12.52
CA LYS A 109 4.14 -21.83 -11.33
C LYS A 109 5.01 -20.59 -11.63
N ILE A 110 4.46 -19.43 -11.35
CA ILE A 110 5.16 -18.14 -11.47
C ILE A 110 5.42 -17.54 -10.10
N PHE A 111 6.51 -16.79 -9.99
CA PHE A 111 6.89 -16.06 -8.78
C PHE A 111 6.90 -14.56 -9.06
N MET A 112 6.53 -13.78 -8.06
CA MET A 112 6.47 -12.32 -8.18
C MET A 112 7.88 -11.71 -8.20
N GLY A 113 8.76 -12.24 -7.38
CA GLY A 113 10.11 -11.72 -7.20
C GLY A 113 10.17 -10.33 -6.55
N ASP A 114 11.36 -9.92 -6.18
CA ASP A 114 11.61 -8.66 -5.48
C ASP A 114 11.09 -7.42 -6.23
N ALA A 115 11.21 -7.40 -7.56
CA ALA A 115 10.77 -6.24 -8.35
C ALA A 115 9.24 -6.08 -8.31
N GLY A 116 8.50 -7.19 -8.43
CA GLY A 116 7.04 -7.19 -8.39
C GLY A 116 6.50 -6.80 -7.02
N SER A 117 7.02 -7.40 -5.96
CA SER A 117 6.57 -7.13 -4.59
C SER A 117 6.90 -5.71 -4.14
N LEU A 118 8.06 -5.16 -4.51
CA LEU A 118 8.42 -3.77 -4.23
C LEU A 118 7.53 -2.79 -4.99
N PHE A 119 7.23 -3.07 -6.27
CA PHE A 119 6.32 -2.28 -7.08
C PHE A 119 4.91 -2.26 -6.47
N LEU A 120 4.36 -3.42 -6.11
CA LEU A 120 3.03 -3.50 -5.49
C LEU A 120 2.98 -2.80 -4.14
N GLY A 121 4.03 -2.93 -3.32
CA GLY A 121 4.17 -2.21 -2.07
C GLY A 121 4.12 -0.70 -2.28
N TYR A 122 4.81 -0.20 -3.30
CA TYR A 122 4.81 1.22 -3.65
C TYR A 122 3.43 1.68 -4.14
N VAL A 123 2.75 0.88 -4.96
CA VAL A 123 1.37 1.18 -5.41
C VAL A 123 0.40 1.23 -4.24
N CYS A 124 0.45 0.26 -3.32
CA CYS A 124 -0.40 0.26 -2.12
C CYS A 124 -0.14 1.50 -1.25
N ALA A 125 1.12 1.88 -1.05
CA ALA A 125 1.50 3.09 -0.31
C ALA A 125 0.99 4.36 -1.02
N TYR A 126 1.15 4.46 -2.33
CA TYR A 126 0.64 5.56 -3.13
C TYR A 126 -0.88 5.71 -3.01
N MET A 127 -1.64 4.61 -3.11
CA MET A 127 -3.09 4.64 -2.99
C MET A 127 -3.53 5.07 -1.58
N SER A 128 -2.82 4.63 -0.54
CA SER A 128 -3.06 5.06 0.83
C SER A 128 -2.87 6.56 0.99
N ILE A 129 -1.72 7.11 0.56
CA ILE A 129 -1.44 8.54 0.63
C ILE A 129 -2.49 9.33 -0.17
N LYS A 130 -2.82 8.86 -1.37
CA LYS A 130 -3.81 9.50 -2.23
C LYS A 130 -5.20 9.52 -1.63
N SER A 131 -5.56 8.46 -0.91
CA SER A 131 -6.81 8.39 -0.18
C SER A 131 -6.86 9.39 0.97
N LEU A 132 -5.76 9.62 1.69
CA LEU A 132 -5.67 10.58 2.79
C LEU A 132 -5.70 12.05 2.33
N MET A 133 -5.21 12.33 1.11
CA MET A 133 -5.17 13.70 0.56
C MET A 133 -6.51 14.19 0.00
N ARG A 134 -7.50 13.32 -0.17
CA ARG A 134 -8.81 13.69 -0.73
C ARG A 134 -9.92 13.21 0.21
N PRO A 135 -10.59 14.09 0.95
CA PRO A 135 -11.83 13.74 1.62
C PRO A 135 -12.84 13.26 0.55
N ILE A 136 -13.29 12.01 0.67
CA ILE A 136 -14.23 11.37 -0.29
C ILE A 136 -15.65 11.90 -0.08
N ALA A 137 -15.92 12.43 1.10
CA ALA A 137 -17.22 12.92 1.52
C ALA A 137 -17.12 14.35 2.12
N PRO A 138 -18.25 15.03 2.34
CA PRO A 138 -18.24 16.30 3.05
C PRO A 138 -17.55 16.17 4.40
N VAL A 139 -17.03 17.26 4.91
CA VAL A 139 -16.06 17.52 6.00
C VAL A 139 -16.02 16.52 7.18
N ASP A 140 -17.07 15.73 7.38
CA ASP A 140 -17.22 14.88 8.58
C ASP A 140 -16.64 13.44 8.46
N CYS A 141 -16.18 13.02 7.29
CA CYS A 141 -15.73 11.64 7.06
C CYS A 141 -14.20 11.47 6.93
N GLY A 142 -13.41 12.48 7.25
CA GLY A 142 -11.94 12.40 7.17
C GLY A 142 -11.33 11.36 8.11
N GLU A 143 -11.86 11.26 9.32
CA GLU A 143 -11.42 10.28 10.33
C GLU A 143 -11.71 8.85 9.88
N GLU A 144 -12.91 8.58 9.35
CA GLU A 144 -13.29 7.24 8.85
C GLU A 144 -12.37 6.77 7.73
N GLN A 145 -12.02 7.65 6.80
CA GLN A 145 -11.15 7.34 5.68
C GLN A 145 -9.72 7.01 6.14
N MET A 146 -9.23 7.72 7.14
CA MET A 146 -7.94 7.44 7.73
C MET A 146 -7.94 6.10 8.47
N MET A 147 -8.98 5.82 9.25
CA MET A 147 -9.18 4.54 9.93
C MET A 147 -9.20 3.37 8.95
N ILE A 148 -9.90 3.50 7.82
CA ILE A 148 -9.93 2.48 6.76
C ILE A 148 -8.52 2.27 6.20
N SER A 149 -7.79 3.34 5.87
CA SER A 149 -6.43 3.23 5.34
C SER A 149 -5.47 2.57 6.31
N ILE A 150 -5.54 2.93 7.61
CA ILE A 150 -4.75 2.29 8.66
C ILE A 150 -5.11 0.80 8.77
N THR A 151 -6.41 0.46 8.79
CA THR A 151 -6.88 -0.92 8.93
C THR A 151 -6.41 -1.79 7.76
N LEU A 152 -6.49 -1.29 6.53
CA LEU A 152 -6.02 -2.00 5.33
C LEU A 152 -4.51 -2.30 5.36
N LEU A 153 -3.73 -1.34 5.88
CA LEU A 153 -2.28 -1.47 5.95
C LEU A 153 -1.79 -2.15 7.24
N LEU A 154 -2.67 -2.33 8.22
CA LEU A 154 -2.31 -2.94 9.49
C LEU A 154 -1.84 -4.40 9.32
N ILE A 155 -2.50 -5.15 8.43
CA ILE A 155 -2.17 -6.56 8.19
C ILE A 155 -0.73 -6.73 7.72
N PRO A 156 -0.26 -6.08 6.62
CA PRO A 156 1.12 -6.21 6.19
C PRO A 156 2.12 -5.70 7.23
N VAL A 157 1.79 -4.63 7.95
CA VAL A 157 2.67 -4.06 8.97
C VAL A 157 2.81 -5.00 10.18
N LEU A 158 1.71 -5.60 10.66
CA LEU A 158 1.75 -6.55 11.77
C LEU A 158 2.54 -7.80 11.43
N ASP A 159 2.47 -8.29 10.18
CA ASP A 159 3.27 -9.46 9.78
C ASP A 159 4.77 -9.14 9.79
N VAL A 160 5.19 -7.95 9.40
CA VAL A 160 6.60 -7.51 9.56
C VAL A 160 7.02 -7.53 11.01
N VAL A 161 6.21 -6.98 11.91
CA VAL A 161 6.50 -6.97 13.35
C VAL A 161 6.62 -8.39 13.88
N ARG A 162 5.69 -9.27 13.49
CA ARG A 162 5.71 -10.69 13.85
C ARG A 162 7.02 -11.36 13.41
N VAL A 163 7.39 -11.21 12.14
CA VAL A 163 8.62 -11.82 11.59
C VAL A 163 9.85 -11.24 12.27
N ALA A 164 9.88 -9.94 12.55
CA ALA A 164 11.00 -9.29 13.26
C ALA A 164 11.17 -9.83 14.68
N LEU A 165 10.06 -10.10 15.38
CA LEU A 165 10.07 -10.69 16.73
C LEU A 165 10.49 -12.17 16.73
N GLN A 166 10.13 -12.94 15.70
CA GLN A 166 10.49 -14.35 15.60
C GLN A 166 11.96 -14.59 15.22
N ARG A 167 12.63 -13.59 14.65
CA ARG A 167 14.05 -13.69 14.27
C ARG A 167 15.02 -13.31 15.38
N ARG A 168 14.52 -12.96 16.58
CA ARG A 168 15.31 -12.78 17.80
C ARG A 168 15.35 -14.05 18.64
#